data_27bf9aa55403bb3731c51cee890f5a52
#
_entry.id   27bf9aa55403bb3731c51cee890f5a52
#
_cell.length_a   1.000
_cell.length_b   1.000
_cell.length_c   1.000
_cell.angle_alpha   90.00
_cell.angle_beta   90.00
_cell.angle_gamma   90.00
#
_symmetry.space_group_name_H-M   'P 1'
#
loop_
_entity.id
_entity.type
_entity.pdbx_description
1 polymer ?
#
loop_
_entity_poly.entity_id
_entity_poly.type
_entity_poly.pdbx_seq_one_letter_code
_entity_poly.pdbx_strand_id
1 'polypeptide(L)'
;MSVNIRPERLVAVLAISVAVAGLLLPFKVPAATPVDTTPQAVTIPSLPYPQSGLRKRLASMGKPVPPVDESLQDDIPGQYFPPQNDDAKNIGQHPAVVALPDCDGSFPDDWVRILQSHGMGVLLISPNEAHPSQAYCSEGSLEAPKHGLTYWAFDAISALHYLVGMDGIDPERVAIFGYGYGAGAAQLAIYRKGHAKHFDHHFRTLVGLRPQCMSEMDNFVPSLLIGLKDDPFNPPAWCHWRMDRDLLPGRSNVSFEVIESGEIIEKQATRRTLSVESSAVIVTMVTEFLSKMGMAGDSTRN
;
A
#
# COMPACT_ATOMS: atom_id res chain seq x y z
N MET A 1 -51.88 65.49 -9.56
CA MET A 1 -50.51 65.46 -10.00
C MET A 1 -50.38 64.37 -11.06
N SER A 2 -50.36 64.85 -12.34
CA SER A 2 -50.30 63.99 -13.54
C SER A 2 -48.89 63.72 -13.90
N VAL A 3 -48.47 62.47 -14.03
CA VAL A 3 -47.16 62.07 -14.54
C VAL A 3 -47.31 61.65 -15.99
N ASN A 4 -46.62 62.36 -16.82
CA ASN A 4 -46.60 62.29 -18.28
C ASN A 4 -45.63 61.20 -18.73
N ILE A 5 -46.05 60.16 -19.43
CA ILE A 5 -45.21 59.11 -20.00
C ILE A 5 -45.05 59.40 -21.51
N ARG A 6 -43.83 59.70 -21.90
CA ARG A 6 -43.46 59.82 -23.32
C ARG A 6 -43.20 58.45 -23.94
N PRO A 7 -43.56 58.22 -25.21
CA PRO A 7 -43.19 56.99 -25.93
C PRO A 7 -41.84 57.19 -26.63
N GLU A 8 -40.85 56.35 -26.33
CA GLU A 8 -39.57 56.33 -27.05
C GLU A 8 -39.38 55.00 -27.79
N ARG A 9 -39.40 55.14 -29.09
CA ARG A 9 -38.62 54.45 -30.13
C ARG A 9 -38.56 52.93 -30.13
N LEU A 10 -39.32 52.34 -31.04
CA LEU A 10 -39.06 51.01 -31.60
C LEU A 10 -37.72 51.02 -32.37
N VAL A 11 -36.75 50.24 -31.93
CA VAL A 11 -35.57 49.87 -32.71
C VAL A 11 -35.85 48.48 -33.31
N ALA A 12 -36.00 48.43 -34.64
CA ALA A 12 -36.11 47.20 -35.39
C ALA A 12 -34.74 46.51 -35.42
N VAL A 13 -34.57 45.38 -34.73
CA VAL A 13 -33.40 44.53 -34.84
C VAL A 13 -33.62 43.55 -36.00
N LEU A 14 -32.89 43.79 -37.08
CA LEU A 14 -32.80 42.85 -38.21
C LEU A 14 -32.02 41.59 -37.75
N ALA A 15 -32.70 40.48 -37.60
CA ALA A 15 -32.08 39.18 -37.37
C ALA A 15 -31.52 38.61 -38.68
N ILE A 16 -30.21 38.67 -38.86
CA ILE A 16 -29.51 37.99 -39.95
C ILE A 16 -29.31 36.55 -39.50
N SER A 17 -30.11 35.62 -40.00
CA SER A 17 -29.91 34.20 -39.81
C SER A 17 -28.83 33.70 -40.76
N VAL A 18 -27.62 33.52 -40.24
CA VAL A 18 -26.56 32.81 -40.96
C VAL A 18 -26.73 31.30 -40.67
N ALA A 19 -27.24 30.58 -41.67
CA ALA A 19 -27.29 29.12 -41.62
C ALA A 19 -25.88 28.56 -41.84
N VAL A 20 -25.16 28.23 -40.75
CA VAL A 20 -23.93 27.45 -40.84
C VAL A 20 -24.32 26.00 -40.90
N ALA A 21 -24.38 25.44 -42.12
CA ALA A 21 -24.44 24.01 -42.32
C ALA A 21 -23.10 23.38 -41.94
N GLY A 22 -22.91 23.12 -40.67
CA GLY A 22 -21.75 22.39 -40.17
C GLY A 22 -21.86 20.92 -40.57
N LEU A 23 -20.97 20.46 -41.42
CA LEU A 23 -20.73 19.06 -41.72
C LEU A 23 -20.29 18.35 -40.44
N LEU A 24 -21.23 17.78 -39.67
CA LEU A 24 -20.96 16.91 -38.56
C LEU A 24 -20.44 15.56 -39.11
N LEU A 25 -19.13 15.49 -39.38
CA LEU A 25 -18.46 14.19 -39.54
C LEU A 25 -18.53 13.47 -38.18
N PRO A 26 -19.02 12.25 -38.13
CA PRO A 26 -18.99 11.48 -36.89
C PRO A 26 -17.52 11.23 -36.50
N PHE A 27 -17.04 11.93 -35.50
CA PHE A 27 -15.78 11.57 -34.83
C PHE A 27 -15.99 10.19 -34.21
N LYS A 28 -15.43 9.18 -34.85
CA LYS A 28 -15.36 7.82 -34.32
C LYS A 28 -14.34 7.86 -33.18
N VAL A 29 -14.83 8.03 -31.94
CA VAL A 29 -14.00 7.86 -30.75
C VAL A 29 -13.51 6.41 -30.79
N PRO A 30 -12.21 6.15 -30.85
CA PRO A 30 -11.70 4.78 -30.76
C PRO A 30 -12.20 4.20 -29.44
N ALA A 31 -12.82 3.02 -29.49
CA ALA A 31 -13.19 2.30 -28.28
C ALA A 31 -11.93 2.09 -27.44
N ALA A 32 -11.97 2.52 -26.17
CA ALA A 32 -10.89 2.26 -25.26
C ALA A 32 -10.64 0.74 -25.22
N THR A 33 -9.42 0.33 -25.45
CA THR A 33 -9.00 -1.07 -25.27
C THR A 33 -9.27 -1.43 -23.83
N PRO A 34 -9.94 -2.55 -23.53
CA PRO A 34 -10.13 -2.99 -22.15
C PRO A 34 -8.76 -3.11 -21.48
N VAL A 35 -8.59 -2.49 -20.31
CA VAL A 35 -7.40 -2.69 -19.49
C VAL A 35 -7.36 -4.17 -19.09
N ASP A 36 -6.24 -4.84 -19.38
CA ASP A 36 -6.03 -6.21 -18.92
C ASP A 36 -5.77 -6.18 -17.42
N THR A 37 -6.79 -6.53 -16.63
CA THR A 37 -6.71 -6.61 -15.16
C THR A 37 -6.27 -7.99 -14.67
N THR A 38 -5.83 -8.87 -15.57
CA THR A 38 -5.38 -10.21 -15.25
C THR A 38 -4.13 -10.15 -14.36
N PRO A 39 -4.08 -10.92 -13.27
CA PRO A 39 -2.88 -11.00 -12.44
C PRO A 39 -1.68 -11.50 -13.25
N GLN A 40 -0.54 -10.83 -13.11
CA GLN A 40 0.70 -11.19 -13.75
C GLN A 40 1.65 -11.78 -12.72
N ALA A 41 2.05 -13.04 -12.90
CA ALA A 41 3.09 -13.63 -12.08
C ALA A 41 4.42 -12.92 -12.35
N VAL A 42 5.11 -12.51 -11.28
CA VAL A 42 6.39 -11.82 -11.36
C VAL A 42 7.42 -12.46 -10.43
N THR A 43 8.67 -12.32 -10.80
CA THR A 43 9.82 -12.69 -9.96
C THR A 43 10.58 -11.42 -9.65
N ILE A 44 10.70 -11.09 -8.37
CA ILE A 44 11.31 -9.86 -7.89
C ILE A 44 12.74 -10.17 -7.47
N PRO A 45 13.76 -9.60 -8.14
CA PRO A 45 15.14 -9.78 -7.71
C PRO A 45 15.37 -9.23 -6.32
N SER A 46 15.97 -10.03 -5.43
CA SER A 46 16.37 -9.53 -4.12
C SER A 46 17.49 -8.50 -4.25
N LEU A 47 17.38 -7.41 -3.52
CA LEU A 47 18.44 -6.41 -3.45
C LEU A 47 19.69 -6.96 -2.75
N PRO A 48 20.88 -6.40 -3.01
CA PRO A 48 22.07 -6.73 -2.24
C PRO A 48 21.87 -6.38 -0.75
N TYR A 49 22.03 -7.36 0.13
CA TYR A 49 21.86 -7.14 1.56
C TYR A 49 22.88 -6.14 2.11
N PRO A 50 22.44 -5.06 2.79
CA PRO A 50 23.35 -4.02 3.28
C PRO A 50 24.32 -4.57 4.32
N GLN A 51 25.60 -4.39 4.09
CA GLN A 51 26.59 -4.76 5.09
C GLN A 51 26.50 -3.87 6.34
N SER A 52 26.40 -4.49 7.52
CA SER A 52 26.41 -3.76 8.78
C SER A 52 27.72 -2.99 8.98
N GLY A 53 27.69 -1.89 9.74
CA GLY A 53 28.89 -1.13 10.07
C GLY A 53 30.00 -1.97 10.71
N LEU A 54 29.62 -2.99 11.51
CA LEU A 54 30.57 -3.94 12.09
C LEU A 54 31.25 -4.78 11.01
N ARG A 55 30.50 -5.31 10.03
CA ARG A 55 31.06 -6.08 8.90
C ARG A 55 32.04 -5.25 8.09
N LYS A 56 31.65 -4.01 7.73
CA LYS A 56 32.52 -3.06 7.02
C LYS A 56 33.81 -2.80 7.79
N ARG A 57 33.72 -2.62 9.11
CA ARG A 57 34.88 -2.41 9.98
C ARG A 57 35.77 -3.65 10.08
N LEU A 58 35.22 -4.85 10.23
CA LEU A 58 35.99 -6.09 10.24
C LEU A 58 36.71 -6.28 8.89
N ALA A 59 36.02 -6.07 7.77
CA ALA A 59 36.62 -6.15 6.44
C ALA A 59 37.80 -5.15 6.29
N SER A 60 37.62 -3.91 6.70
CA SER A 60 38.70 -2.89 6.62
C SER A 60 39.92 -3.19 7.54
N MET A 61 39.73 -4.02 8.56
CA MET A 61 40.79 -4.50 9.43
C MET A 61 41.43 -5.82 8.99
N GLY A 62 41.03 -6.35 7.81
CA GLY A 62 41.49 -7.66 7.34
C GLY A 62 41.05 -8.85 8.20
N LYS A 63 40.02 -8.65 9.05
CA LYS A 63 39.47 -9.71 9.89
C LYS A 63 38.40 -10.53 9.15
N PRO A 64 38.24 -11.83 9.51
CA PRO A 64 37.16 -12.63 8.95
C PRO A 64 35.79 -11.96 9.15
N VAL A 65 35.04 -11.81 8.08
CA VAL A 65 33.67 -11.30 8.11
C VAL A 65 32.75 -12.51 8.03
N PRO A 66 31.79 -12.67 8.96
CA PRO A 66 30.82 -13.74 8.88
C PRO A 66 30.10 -13.70 7.53
N PRO A 67 29.76 -14.83 6.88
CA PRO A 67 29.04 -14.84 5.63
C PRO A 67 27.68 -14.15 5.79
N VAL A 68 27.17 -13.56 4.71
CA VAL A 68 25.77 -13.14 4.64
C VAL A 68 24.95 -14.41 4.54
N ASP A 69 23.80 -14.44 5.17
CA ASP A 69 22.84 -15.52 4.96
C ASP A 69 22.39 -15.47 3.49
N GLU A 70 22.76 -16.49 2.71
CA GLU A 70 22.47 -16.54 1.26
C GLU A 70 20.97 -16.60 0.99
N SER A 71 20.16 -17.12 1.92
CA SER A 71 18.70 -17.14 1.82
C SER A 71 18.04 -15.75 1.77
N LEU A 72 18.79 -14.69 2.13
CA LEU A 72 18.36 -13.29 1.97
C LEU A 72 18.49 -12.78 0.55
N GLN A 73 19.04 -13.56 -0.37
CA GLN A 73 19.28 -13.17 -1.76
C GLN A 73 18.43 -13.97 -2.74
N ASP A 74 17.49 -14.79 -2.23
CA ASP A 74 16.57 -15.52 -3.08
C ASP A 74 15.58 -14.56 -3.74
N ASP A 75 15.25 -14.83 -5.00
CA ASP A 75 14.25 -14.09 -5.73
C ASP A 75 12.87 -14.28 -5.07
N ILE A 76 12.08 -13.22 -5.02
CA ILE A 76 10.81 -13.19 -4.32
C ILE A 76 9.68 -13.40 -5.33
N PRO A 77 8.90 -14.48 -5.24
CA PRO A 77 7.70 -14.66 -6.05
C PRO A 77 6.63 -13.63 -5.70
N GLY A 78 5.84 -13.22 -6.69
CA GLY A 78 4.72 -12.31 -6.47
C GLY A 78 3.73 -12.29 -7.62
N GLN A 79 2.65 -11.55 -7.41
CA GLN A 79 1.62 -11.30 -8.42
C GLN A 79 1.38 -9.79 -8.52
N TYR A 80 1.50 -9.26 -9.73
CA TYR A 80 1.16 -7.88 -9.99
C TYR A 80 -0.25 -7.78 -10.58
N PHE A 81 -1.06 -6.93 -9.97
CA PHE A 81 -2.43 -6.61 -10.37
C PHE A 81 -2.45 -5.16 -10.86
N PRO A 82 -2.64 -4.89 -12.16
CA PRO A 82 -2.68 -3.53 -12.68
C PRO A 82 -3.95 -2.80 -12.19
N PRO A 83 -3.96 -1.45 -12.17
CA PRO A 83 -5.13 -0.67 -11.78
C PRO A 83 -6.31 -0.93 -12.72
N GLN A 84 -7.56 -0.84 -12.20
CA GLN A 84 -8.76 -1.08 -13.03
C GLN A 84 -9.11 0.12 -13.93
N ASN A 85 -8.74 1.33 -13.52
CA ASN A 85 -9.08 2.58 -14.20
C ASN A 85 -7.83 3.20 -14.83
N ASP A 86 -7.15 2.45 -15.68
CA ASP A 86 -6.13 3.04 -16.53
C ASP A 86 -6.86 3.75 -17.68
N ASP A 87 -7.34 4.98 -17.43
CA ASP A 87 -7.77 5.84 -18.51
C ASP A 87 -6.57 6.00 -19.43
N ALA A 88 -6.66 5.44 -20.63
CA ALA A 88 -5.62 5.52 -21.66
C ALA A 88 -5.23 6.97 -22.03
N LYS A 89 -5.86 7.96 -21.42
CA LYS A 89 -5.53 9.38 -21.45
C LYS A 89 -4.50 9.78 -20.39
N ASN A 90 -4.38 9.02 -19.30
CA ASN A 90 -3.29 9.17 -18.35
C ASN A 90 -2.11 8.31 -18.83
N ILE A 91 -1.40 8.80 -19.83
CA ILE A 91 -0.01 8.40 -20.12
C ILE A 91 0.87 8.80 -18.90
N GLY A 92 0.26 8.92 -17.74
CA GLY A 92 0.81 9.30 -16.46
C GLY A 92 1.08 8.07 -15.60
N GLN A 93 2.05 8.21 -14.76
CA GLN A 93 2.40 7.22 -13.77
C GLN A 93 1.28 7.08 -12.72
N HIS A 94 0.88 5.85 -12.39
CA HIS A 94 -0.11 5.56 -11.37
C HIS A 94 0.55 5.14 -10.03
N PRO A 95 -0.13 5.34 -8.91
CA PRO A 95 0.35 4.86 -7.62
C PRO A 95 0.35 3.33 -7.56
N ALA A 96 1.18 2.77 -6.71
CA ALA A 96 1.22 1.33 -6.49
C ALA A 96 1.32 0.97 -5.00
N VAL A 97 1.02 -0.28 -4.69
CA VAL A 97 1.05 -0.84 -3.35
C VAL A 97 1.83 -2.15 -3.35
N VAL A 98 2.81 -2.27 -2.47
CA VAL A 98 3.39 -3.57 -2.10
C VAL A 98 2.51 -4.17 -1.02
N ALA A 99 1.90 -5.32 -1.28
CA ALA A 99 1.04 -6.04 -0.35
C ALA A 99 1.79 -7.22 0.28
N LEU A 100 1.74 -7.30 1.61
CA LEU A 100 2.37 -8.33 2.43
C LEU A 100 1.28 -9.19 3.10
N PRO A 101 1.28 -10.51 2.87
CA PRO A 101 0.28 -11.42 3.43
C PRO A 101 0.48 -11.67 4.93
N ASP A 102 -0.44 -12.41 5.56
CA ASP A 102 -0.20 -13.00 6.87
C ASP A 102 0.82 -14.16 6.76
N CYS A 103 1.26 -14.65 7.88
CA CYS A 103 2.28 -15.70 7.99
C CYS A 103 1.92 -17.03 7.29
N ASP A 104 0.64 -17.27 7.00
CA ASP A 104 0.17 -18.42 6.22
C ASP A 104 0.09 -18.16 4.71
N GLY A 105 0.53 -16.99 4.26
CA GLY A 105 0.45 -16.54 2.87
C GLY A 105 -0.91 -15.97 2.48
N SER A 106 -1.88 -15.89 3.41
CA SER A 106 -3.20 -15.34 3.11
C SER A 106 -3.17 -13.81 3.06
N PHE A 107 -3.82 -13.25 2.05
CA PHE A 107 -4.12 -11.83 1.94
C PHE A 107 -5.58 -11.68 1.49
N PRO A 108 -6.36 -10.78 2.09
CA PRO A 108 -7.78 -10.69 1.74
C PRO A 108 -7.97 -10.18 0.29
N ASP A 109 -8.57 -11.01 -0.57
CA ASP A 109 -8.77 -10.74 -2.00
C ASP A 109 -9.54 -9.44 -2.28
N ASP A 110 -10.45 -9.06 -1.38
CA ASP A 110 -11.22 -7.82 -1.51
C ASP A 110 -10.31 -6.59 -1.52
N TRP A 111 -9.22 -6.60 -0.75
CA TRP A 111 -8.30 -5.46 -0.71
C TRP A 111 -7.57 -5.25 -2.02
N VAL A 112 -7.21 -6.30 -2.73
CA VAL A 112 -6.61 -6.16 -4.07
C VAL A 112 -7.59 -5.42 -4.99
N ARG A 113 -8.86 -5.85 -5.02
CA ARG A 113 -9.90 -5.21 -5.86
C ARG A 113 -10.21 -3.78 -5.44
N ILE A 114 -10.28 -3.51 -4.13
CA ILE A 114 -10.51 -2.17 -3.60
C ILE A 114 -9.39 -1.23 -4.05
N LEU A 115 -8.14 -1.62 -3.87
CA LEU A 115 -6.98 -0.81 -4.25
C LEU A 115 -6.94 -0.56 -5.77
N GLN A 116 -7.17 -1.62 -6.59
CA GLN A 116 -7.25 -1.49 -8.04
C GLN A 116 -8.37 -0.52 -8.48
N SER A 117 -9.55 -0.57 -7.83
CA SER A 117 -10.67 0.32 -8.16
C SER A 117 -10.39 1.80 -7.82
N HIS A 118 -9.41 2.06 -6.96
CA HIS A 118 -8.91 3.39 -6.63
C HIS A 118 -7.71 3.81 -7.49
N GLY A 119 -7.45 3.09 -8.59
CA GLY A 119 -6.40 3.43 -9.56
C GLY A 119 -5.00 3.08 -9.11
N MET A 120 -4.84 2.16 -8.17
CA MET A 120 -3.54 1.69 -7.68
C MET A 120 -3.19 0.34 -8.29
N GLY A 121 -1.95 0.18 -8.77
CA GLY A 121 -1.37 -1.14 -9.02
C GLY A 121 -1.07 -1.85 -7.70
N VAL A 122 -1.25 -3.18 -7.64
CA VAL A 122 -0.99 -3.95 -6.42
C VAL A 122 0.03 -5.05 -6.72
N LEU A 123 1.13 -5.07 -5.99
CA LEU A 123 2.14 -6.12 -6.03
C LEU A 123 2.02 -6.94 -4.73
N LEU A 124 1.32 -8.06 -4.81
CA LEU A 124 1.25 -9.03 -3.71
C LEU A 124 2.47 -9.95 -3.79
N ILE A 125 3.33 -9.90 -2.77
CA ILE A 125 4.55 -10.73 -2.71
C ILE A 125 4.32 -11.97 -1.84
N SER A 126 5.09 -13.04 -2.10
CA SER A 126 5.03 -14.33 -1.43
C SER A 126 6.32 -14.64 -0.66
N PRO A 127 6.62 -13.94 0.46
CA PRO A 127 7.87 -14.17 1.20
C PRO A 127 7.98 -15.57 1.77
N ASN A 128 6.85 -16.26 2.03
CA ASN A 128 6.82 -17.64 2.49
C ASN A 128 7.43 -18.61 1.47
N GLU A 129 7.24 -18.33 0.18
CA GLU A 129 7.80 -19.12 -0.91
C GLU A 129 9.28 -18.83 -1.11
N ALA A 130 9.69 -17.55 -0.93
CA ALA A 130 11.09 -17.17 -0.96
C ALA A 130 11.90 -17.76 0.20
N HIS A 131 11.28 -17.89 1.39
CA HIS A 131 11.97 -18.37 2.60
C HIS A 131 11.23 -19.58 3.22
N PRO A 132 11.15 -20.73 2.53
CA PRO A 132 10.30 -21.87 2.94
C PRO A 132 10.76 -22.58 4.22
N SER A 133 11.99 -22.36 4.66
CA SER A 133 12.55 -23.00 5.87
C SER A 133 11.98 -22.44 7.19
N GLN A 134 11.16 -21.40 7.10
CA GLN A 134 10.61 -20.71 8.27
C GLN A 134 9.13 -21.08 8.47
N ALA A 135 8.80 -21.78 9.53
CA ALA A 135 7.41 -22.04 9.92
C ALA A 135 6.85 -20.79 10.66
N TYR A 136 6.34 -19.83 9.91
CA TYR A 136 5.91 -18.55 10.48
C TYR A 136 4.59 -18.62 11.26
N CYS A 137 3.77 -19.61 11.02
CA CYS A 137 2.43 -19.80 11.60
C CYS A 137 2.26 -21.11 12.33
N SER A 138 3.22 -21.56 13.12
CA SER A 138 2.99 -22.74 13.94
C SER A 138 1.97 -22.42 15.05
N GLU A 139 0.84 -23.14 15.06
CA GLU A 139 -0.14 -23.06 16.14
C GLU A 139 0.54 -23.32 17.48
N GLY A 140 0.39 -22.37 18.41
CA GLY A 140 0.93 -22.50 19.78
C GLY A 140 2.41 -22.14 19.96
N SER A 141 3.14 -21.78 18.92
CA SER A 141 4.49 -21.23 19.07
C SER A 141 4.44 -19.74 19.36
N LEU A 142 4.82 -19.36 20.57
CA LEU A 142 5.11 -17.97 20.95
C LEU A 142 6.50 -17.53 20.42
N GLU A 143 7.27 -18.47 19.86
CA GLU A 143 8.56 -18.19 19.24
C GLU A 143 8.32 -17.75 17.79
N ALA A 144 8.23 -16.43 17.58
CA ALA A 144 8.40 -15.88 16.25
C ALA A 144 9.78 -16.32 15.70
N PRO A 145 9.89 -16.73 14.43
CA PRO A 145 11.17 -17.07 13.84
C PRO A 145 12.13 -15.89 14.02
N LYS A 146 13.32 -16.14 14.53
CA LYS A 146 14.30 -15.13 15.00
C LYS A 146 14.62 -14.03 13.97
N HIS A 147 14.31 -14.26 12.71
CA HIS A 147 14.63 -13.35 11.61
C HIS A 147 13.49 -13.13 10.61
N GLY A 148 12.34 -13.78 10.79
CA GLY A 148 11.27 -13.78 9.78
C GLY A 148 10.77 -12.39 9.38
N LEU A 149 10.43 -11.53 10.34
CA LEU A 149 10.02 -10.16 10.06
C LEU A 149 11.11 -9.35 9.33
N THR A 150 12.38 -9.61 9.63
CA THR A 150 13.51 -8.92 8.98
C THR A 150 13.63 -9.31 7.51
N TYR A 151 13.45 -10.59 7.17
CA TYR A 151 13.47 -11.06 5.79
C TYR A 151 12.30 -10.48 5.00
N TRP A 152 11.09 -10.59 5.52
CA TRP A 152 9.92 -10.02 4.87
C TRP A 152 9.97 -8.49 4.71
N ALA A 153 10.54 -7.80 5.68
CA ALA A 153 10.78 -6.37 5.58
C ALA A 153 11.78 -6.03 4.46
N PHE A 154 12.80 -6.87 4.28
CA PHE A 154 13.79 -6.72 3.22
C PHE A 154 13.20 -7.05 1.84
N ASP A 155 12.39 -8.11 1.77
CA ASP A 155 11.62 -8.45 0.57
C ASP A 155 10.70 -7.32 0.13
N ALA A 156 10.02 -6.69 1.10
CA ALA A 156 9.18 -5.52 0.81
C ALA A 156 9.98 -4.34 0.23
N ILE A 157 11.20 -4.11 0.73
CA ILE A 157 12.09 -3.07 0.18
C ILE A 157 12.54 -3.46 -1.24
N SER A 158 12.84 -4.73 -1.48
CA SER A 158 13.17 -5.23 -2.83
C SER A 158 11.98 -5.06 -3.79
N ALA A 159 10.76 -5.35 -3.32
CA ALA A 159 9.53 -5.15 -4.08
C ALA A 159 9.26 -3.66 -4.38
N LEU A 160 9.56 -2.75 -3.46
CA LEU A 160 9.51 -1.31 -3.70
C LEU A 160 10.41 -0.92 -4.87
N HIS A 161 11.66 -1.35 -4.84
CA HIS A 161 12.63 -1.03 -5.90
C HIS A 161 12.24 -1.64 -7.24
N TYR A 162 11.65 -2.83 -7.23
CA TYR A 162 11.09 -3.47 -8.42
C TYR A 162 9.97 -2.61 -9.04
N LEU A 163 8.99 -2.17 -8.22
CA LEU A 163 7.89 -1.31 -8.68
C LEU A 163 8.39 0.03 -9.22
N VAL A 164 9.34 0.67 -8.53
CA VAL A 164 9.92 1.95 -8.97
C VAL A 164 10.60 1.82 -10.35
N GLY A 165 11.10 0.64 -10.69
CA GLY A 165 11.68 0.35 -12.01
C GLY A 165 10.67 -0.04 -13.09
N MET A 166 9.37 -0.21 -12.75
CA MET A 166 8.33 -0.57 -13.72
C MET A 166 7.81 0.65 -14.46
N ASP A 167 7.64 0.50 -15.77
CA ASP A 167 6.98 1.53 -16.58
C ASP A 167 5.52 1.75 -16.10
N GLY A 168 5.11 3.01 -16.03
CA GLY A 168 3.75 3.39 -15.62
C GLY A 168 3.54 3.52 -14.11
N ILE A 169 4.51 3.16 -13.27
CA ILE A 169 4.45 3.40 -11.82
C ILE A 169 5.04 4.76 -11.46
N ASP A 170 4.38 5.49 -10.57
CA ASP A 170 4.92 6.69 -9.96
C ASP A 170 5.84 6.33 -8.79
N PRO A 171 7.16 6.55 -8.89
CA PRO A 171 8.13 6.15 -7.87
C PRO A 171 7.94 6.87 -6.53
N GLU A 172 7.29 8.04 -6.52
CA GLU A 172 7.01 8.82 -5.31
C GLU A 172 5.69 8.41 -4.65
N ARG A 173 4.88 7.54 -5.30
CA ARG A 173 3.58 7.09 -4.85
C ARG A 173 3.51 5.57 -4.74
N VAL A 174 4.44 4.97 -4.00
CA VAL A 174 4.38 3.54 -3.66
C VAL A 174 4.12 3.41 -2.16
N ALA A 175 2.98 2.79 -1.82
CA ALA A 175 2.62 2.47 -0.43
C ALA A 175 2.99 1.03 -0.08
N ILE A 176 3.02 0.72 1.22
CA ILE A 176 3.10 -0.65 1.72
C ILE A 176 1.82 -0.98 2.50
N PHE A 177 1.24 -2.14 2.24
CA PHE A 177 0.04 -2.64 2.89
C PHE A 177 0.30 -4.01 3.49
N GLY A 178 0.29 -4.12 4.80
CA GLY A 178 0.54 -5.37 5.49
C GLY A 178 -0.72 -5.92 6.16
N TYR A 179 -0.86 -7.25 6.16
CA TYR A 179 -1.91 -7.98 6.84
C TYR A 179 -1.33 -8.95 7.87
N GLY A 180 -1.82 -8.91 9.11
CA GLY A 180 -1.35 -9.78 10.18
C GLY A 180 0.17 -9.69 10.42
N TYR A 181 0.88 -10.79 10.19
CA TYR A 181 2.34 -10.86 10.27
C TYR A 181 3.01 -9.92 9.26
N GLY A 182 2.46 -9.83 8.05
CA GLY A 182 2.92 -8.89 7.02
C GLY A 182 2.82 -7.43 7.46
N ALA A 183 1.86 -7.07 8.30
CA ALA A 183 1.79 -5.73 8.86
C ALA A 183 2.96 -5.43 9.82
N GLY A 184 3.40 -6.43 10.60
CA GLY A 184 4.61 -6.31 11.41
C GLY A 184 5.89 -6.15 10.58
N ALA A 185 5.99 -6.91 9.48
CA ALA A 185 7.09 -6.78 8.54
C ALA A 185 7.08 -5.42 7.82
N ALA A 186 5.89 -4.93 7.44
CA ALA A 186 5.72 -3.61 6.84
C ALA A 186 6.18 -2.47 7.78
N GLN A 187 5.88 -2.57 9.09
CA GLN A 187 6.41 -1.63 10.09
C GLN A 187 7.94 -1.63 10.11
N LEU A 188 8.54 -2.81 10.06
CA LEU A 188 10.00 -2.95 10.07
C LEU A 188 10.63 -2.45 8.76
N ALA A 189 9.94 -2.61 7.62
CA ALA A 189 10.40 -2.12 6.31
C ALA A 189 10.52 -0.59 6.27
N ILE A 190 9.68 0.14 7.03
CA ILE A 190 9.73 1.60 7.12
C ILE A 190 10.42 2.12 8.39
N TYR A 191 10.98 1.24 9.20
CA TYR A 191 11.66 1.62 10.44
C TYR A 191 12.90 2.48 10.14
N ARG A 192 12.98 3.64 10.78
CA ARG A 192 14.02 4.67 10.54
C ARG A 192 15.45 4.16 10.69
N LYS A 193 15.69 3.23 11.60
CA LYS A 193 17.00 2.64 11.85
C LYS A 193 17.17 1.26 11.24
N GLY A 194 16.14 0.77 10.53
CA GLY A 194 16.11 -0.51 9.83
C GLY A 194 16.89 -0.51 8.51
N HIS A 195 16.51 -1.41 7.62
CA HIS A 195 17.16 -1.55 6.30
C HIS A 195 16.88 -0.36 5.37
N ALA A 196 15.70 0.25 5.48
CA ALA A 196 15.28 1.37 4.63
C ALA A 196 16.33 2.51 4.54
N LYS A 197 17.05 2.78 5.62
CA LYS A 197 18.08 3.84 5.65
C LYS A 197 19.26 3.64 4.68
N HIS A 198 19.37 2.47 4.06
CA HIS A 198 20.47 2.12 3.14
C HIS A 198 20.08 2.27 1.68
N PHE A 199 18.84 2.64 1.39
CA PHE A 199 18.27 2.74 0.05
C PHE A 199 17.69 4.14 -0.19
N ASP A 200 17.69 4.57 -1.45
CA ASP A 200 17.25 5.92 -1.83
C ASP A 200 15.72 6.01 -1.98
N HIS A 201 15.05 4.90 -2.31
CA HIS A 201 13.60 4.85 -2.42
C HIS A 201 12.95 4.42 -1.11
N HIS A 202 11.88 5.12 -0.74
CA HIS A 202 11.10 4.86 0.46
C HIS A 202 9.62 4.76 0.14
N PHE A 203 8.91 3.95 0.92
CA PHE A 203 7.45 3.93 0.83
C PHE A 203 6.86 5.30 1.17
N ARG A 204 5.81 5.66 0.46
CA ARG A 204 5.06 6.90 0.70
C ARG A 204 4.30 6.85 2.02
N THR A 205 3.72 5.70 2.33
CA THR A 205 2.87 5.49 3.51
C THR A 205 2.73 3.99 3.81
N LEU A 206 2.25 3.67 5.02
CA LEU A 206 1.94 2.32 5.44
C LEU A 206 0.47 2.19 5.86
N VAL A 207 -0.19 1.13 5.43
CA VAL A 207 -1.42 0.62 6.03
C VAL A 207 -1.15 -0.76 6.62
N GLY A 208 -1.50 -0.98 7.88
CA GLY A 208 -1.37 -2.27 8.54
C GLY A 208 -2.70 -2.72 9.13
N LEU A 209 -3.23 -3.84 8.65
CA LEU A 209 -4.42 -4.48 9.22
C LEU A 209 -4.01 -5.60 10.16
N ARG A 210 -4.62 -5.65 11.34
CA ARG A 210 -4.33 -6.63 12.39
C ARG A 210 -2.84 -6.74 12.74
N PRO A 211 -2.14 -5.61 12.95
CA PRO A 211 -0.70 -5.61 13.11
C PRO A 211 -0.27 -6.34 14.39
N GLN A 212 0.79 -7.14 14.31
CA GLN A 212 1.37 -7.77 15.50
C GLN A 212 2.02 -6.75 16.45
N CYS A 213 2.42 -5.58 15.97
CA CYS A 213 3.10 -4.53 16.72
C CYS A 213 4.36 -5.02 17.49
N MET A 214 5.05 -6.01 16.94
CA MET A 214 6.31 -6.52 17.52
C MET A 214 7.52 -5.70 17.08
N SER A 215 7.39 -4.96 15.97
CA SER A 215 8.45 -4.11 15.41
C SER A 215 8.44 -2.73 16.04
N GLU A 216 9.57 -2.03 15.94
CA GLU A 216 9.70 -0.63 16.33
C GLU A 216 8.81 0.28 15.48
N MET A 217 8.27 1.34 16.11
CA MET A 217 7.33 2.27 15.48
C MET A 217 7.92 3.64 15.10
N ASP A 218 9.20 3.90 15.37
CA ASP A 218 9.89 5.12 14.91
C ASP A 218 10.18 4.99 13.40
N ASN A 219 9.24 5.47 12.57
CA ASN A 219 9.27 5.29 11.14
C ASN A 219 9.40 6.60 10.33
N PHE A 220 9.68 6.46 9.02
CA PHE A 220 9.91 7.59 8.12
C PHE A 220 8.62 8.25 7.66
N VAL A 221 7.52 7.49 7.57
CA VAL A 221 6.34 7.85 6.79
C VAL A 221 5.06 7.75 7.62
N PRO A 222 4.00 8.47 7.25
CA PRO A 222 2.70 8.33 7.86
C PRO A 222 2.19 6.89 7.79
N SER A 223 1.61 6.39 8.88
CA SER A 223 1.16 5.02 9.00
C SER A 223 -0.22 4.97 9.65
N LEU A 224 -1.12 4.16 9.06
CA LEU A 224 -2.41 3.80 9.63
C LEU A 224 -2.38 2.32 10.02
N LEU A 225 -2.53 2.04 11.30
CA LEU A 225 -2.64 0.70 11.83
C LEU A 225 -4.08 0.49 12.33
N ILE A 226 -4.68 -0.65 11.98
CA ILE A 226 -6.05 -1.00 12.40
C ILE A 226 -6.01 -2.35 13.09
N GLY A 227 -6.28 -2.36 14.38
CA GLY A 227 -6.42 -3.56 15.21
C GLY A 227 -7.88 -3.95 15.41
N LEU A 228 -8.13 -5.23 15.69
CA LEU A 228 -9.43 -5.73 16.13
C LEU A 228 -9.40 -5.90 17.64
N LYS A 229 -10.44 -5.44 18.33
CA LYS A 229 -10.50 -5.39 19.81
C LYS A 229 -10.18 -6.72 20.47
N ASP A 230 -10.78 -7.78 19.96
CA ASP A 230 -10.69 -9.11 20.54
C ASP A 230 -9.87 -10.08 19.68
N ASP A 231 -8.88 -9.56 18.90
CA ASP A 231 -7.99 -10.40 18.13
C ASP A 231 -7.08 -11.21 19.06
N PRO A 232 -7.24 -12.54 19.11
CA PRO A 232 -6.46 -13.38 20.00
C PRO A 232 -5.00 -13.56 19.56
N PHE A 233 -4.69 -13.28 18.28
CA PHE A 233 -3.36 -13.44 17.72
C PHE A 233 -2.55 -12.16 17.74
N ASN A 234 -3.24 -11.02 17.56
CA ASN A 234 -2.62 -9.69 17.50
C ASN A 234 -3.36 -8.71 18.44
N PRO A 235 -3.26 -8.90 19.76
CA PRO A 235 -3.97 -8.06 20.72
C PRO A 235 -3.59 -6.57 20.58
N PRO A 236 -4.56 -5.65 20.48
CA PRO A 236 -4.30 -4.21 20.37
C PRO A 236 -3.44 -3.63 21.50
N ALA A 237 -3.47 -4.26 22.67
CA ALA A 237 -2.65 -3.85 23.80
C ALA A 237 -1.14 -3.82 23.48
N TRP A 238 -0.66 -4.68 22.62
CA TRP A 238 0.75 -4.68 22.18
C TRP A 238 1.09 -3.44 21.36
N CYS A 239 0.15 -3.00 20.52
CA CYS A 239 0.33 -1.78 19.72
C CYS A 239 0.37 -0.55 20.62
N HIS A 240 -0.54 -0.42 21.58
CA HIS A 240 -0.52 0.67 22.57
C HIS A 240 0.79 0.69 23.36
N TRP A 241 1.21 -0.48 23.89
CA TRP A 241 2.47 -0.58 24.62
C TRP A 241 3.68 -0.16 23.78
N ARG A 242 3.71 -0.55 22.50
CA ARG A 242 4.78 -0.16 21.58
C ARG A 242 4.78 1.33 21.30
N MET A 243 3.61 1.90 21.04
CA MET A 243 3.45 3.33 20.80
C MET A 243 3.96 4.16 21.99
N ASP A 244 3.54 3.78 23.20
CA ASP A 244 3.96 4.46 24.42
C ASP A 244 5.47 4.41 24.64
N ARG A 245 6.11 3.31 24.24
CA ARG A 245 7.53 3.08 24.41
C ARG A 245 8.40 3.74 23.34
N ASP A 246 7.98 3.62 22.07
CA ASP A 246 8.85 3.90 20.93
C ASP A 246 8.61 5.31 20.36
N LEU A 247 7.44 5.91 20.61
CA LEU A 247 7.07 7.19 20.03
C LEU A 247 7.23 8.33 21.04
N LEU A 248 7.95 9.35 20.61
CA LEU A 248 8.04 10.57 21.40
C LEU A 248 6.74 11.38 21.26
N PRO A 249 6.23 11.98 22.34
CA PRO A 249 5.07 12.85 22.28
C PRO A 249 5.20 13.93 21.20
N GLY A 250 4.19 14.05 20.33
CA GLY A 250 4.14 15.05 19.27
C GLY A 250 5.02 14.74 18.04
N ARG A 251 5.65 13.56 17.96
CA ARG A 251 6.46 13.13 16.81
C ARG A 251 5.98 11.84 16.16
N SER A 252 4.77 11.41 16.49
CA SER A 252 4.23 10.19 15.92
C SER A 252 3.69 10.42 14.51
N ASN A 253 4.19 9.64 13.55
CA ASN A 253 3.60 9.49 12.22
C ASN A 253 2.62 8.31 12.19
N VAL A 254 2.33 7.67 13.32
CA VAL A 254 1.49 6.48 13.42
C VAL A 254 0.14 6.85 14.00
N SER A 255 -0.92 6.52 13.27
CA SER A 255 -2.29 6.46 13.77
C SER A 255 -2.64 5.00 14.02
N PHE A 256 -3.20 4.70 15.18
CA PHE A 256 -3.67 3.36 15.53
C PHE A 256 -5.13 3.40 15.95
N GLU A 257 -5.96 2.65 15.24
CA GLU A 257 -7.40 2.56 15.47
C GLU A 257 -7.77 1.14 15.85
N VAL A 258 -8.68 1.00 16.81
CA VAL A 258 -9.19 -0.30 17.26
C VAL A 258 -10.65 -0.41 16.88
N ILE A 259 -10.97 -1.42 16.08
CA ILE A 259 -12.34 -1.66 15.61
C ILE A 259 -12.95 -2.80 16.42
N GLU A 260 -14.20 -2.65 16.81
CA GLU A 260 -14.97 -3.75 17.39
C GLU A 260 -15.09 -4.89 16.38
N SER A 261 -14.75 -6.08 16.80
CA SER A 261 -14.68 -7.25 15.89
C SER A 261 -16.05 -7.81 15.48
N GLY A 262 -17.15 -7.22 15.96
CA GLY A 262 -18.50 -7.72 15.65
C GLY A 262 -18.72 -9.18 16.04
N GLU A 263 -19.84 -9.78 15.61
CA GLU A 263 -20.20 -11.19 15.90
C GLU A 263 -19.33 -12.26 15.20
N ILE A 264 -18.29 -11.85 14.48
CA ILE A 264 -17.52 -12.73 13.58
C ILE A 264 -16.45 -13.55 14.30
N ILE A 265 -16.19 -13.28 15.57
CA ILE A 265 -15.33 -14.15 16.39
C ILE A 265 -16.17 -15.33 16.92
N GLU A 266 -16.64 -16.17 16.04
CA GLU A 266 -17.18 -17.46 16.46
C GLU A 266 -16.06 -18.41 16.88
N LYS A 267 -16.37 -19.20 17.88
CA LYS A 267 -15.57 -20.10 18.74
C LYS A 267 -14.54 -21.06 18.08
N GLN A 268 -14.27 -20.92 16.79
CA GLN A 268 -13.26 -21.70 16.04
C GLN A 268 -12.45 -20.79 15.10
N ALA A 269 -12.09 -19.60 15.56
CA ALA A 269 -11.26 -18.69 14.80
C ALA A 269 -9.89 -19.31 14.53
N THR A 270 -9.77 -19.94 13.38
CA THR A 270 -8.47 -20.09 12.75
C THR A 270 -8.10 -18.71 12.17
N ARG A 271 -6.81 -18.42 11.99
CA ARG A 271 -6.37 -17.14 11.38
C ARG A 271 -7.11 -16.79 10.08
N ARG A 272 -7.60 -17.81 9.35
CA ARG A 272 -8.37 -17.69 8.10
C ARG A 272 -9.81 -17.18 8.25
N THR A 273 -10.41 -17.20 9.44
CA THR A 273 -11.83 -16.90 9.63
C THR A 273 -12.12 -15.53 10.20
N LEU A 274 -11.11 -14.69 10.43
CA LEU A 274 -11.29 -13.31 10.88
C LEU A 274 -11.43 -12.37 9.66
N SER A 275 -12.60 -12.37 9.02
CA SER A 275 -12.91 -11.63 7.78
C SER A 275 -13.59 -10.28 8.01
N VAL A 276 -13.14 -9.50 8.99
CA VAL A 276 -13.67 -8.13 9.22
C VAL A 276 -12.95 -7.08 8.35
N GLU A 277 -11.92 -7.49 7.65
CA GLU A 277 -10.93 -6.61 7.01
C GLU A 277 -11.49 -5.75 5.89
N SER A 278 -12.60 -6.18 5.28
CA SER A 278 -13.31 -5.44 4.24
C SER A 278 -14.62 -4.81 4.71
N SER A 279 -14.82 -4.66 6.02
CA SER A 279 -15.99 -3.93 6.50
C SER A 279 -16.00 -2.49 5.95
N ALA A 280 -17.20 -1.95 5.67
CA ALA A 280 -17.32 -0.61 5.08
C ALA A 280 -16.60 0.47 5.87
N VAL A 281 -16.53 0.34 7.20
CA VAL A 281 -15.81 1.26 8.09
C VAL A 281 -14.30 1.22 7.81
N ILE A 282 -13.71 0.02 7.79
CA ILE A 282 -12.28 -0.15 7.55
C ILE A 282 -11.92 0.31 6.15
N VAL A 283 -12.73 -0.06 5.14
CA VAL A 283 -12.53 0.38 3.75
C VAL A 283 -12.51 1.91 3.68
N THR A 284 -13.49 2.58 4.29
CA THR A 284 -13.55 4.05 4.31
C THR A 284 -12.30 4.65 4.97
N MET A 285 -11.91 4.17 6.15
CA MET A 285 -10.73 4.68 6.87
C MET A 285 -9.45 4.55 6.04
N VAL A 286 -9.24 3.40 5.42
CA VAL A 286 -8.05 3.12 4.62
C VAL A 286 -8.03 3.97 3.33
N THR A 287 -9.15 4.03 2.61
CA THR A 287 -9.20 4.77 1.34
C THR A 287 -9.09 6.27 1.55
N GLU A 288 -9.70 6.83 2.60
CA GLU A 288 -9.51 8.23 2.99
C GLU A 288 -8.07 8.53 3.40
N PHE A 289 -7.45 7.63 4.18
CA PHE A 289 -6.05 7.78 4.55
C PHE A 289 -5.13 7.75 3.33
N LEU A 290 -5.29 6.76 2.45
CA LEU A 290 -4.49 6.66 1.22
C LEU A 290 -4.70 7.88 0.31
N SER A 291 -5.93 8.37 0.18
CA SER A 291 -6.24 9.59 -0.57
C SER A 291 -5.52 10.82 0.01
N LYS A 292 -5.53 10.98 1.32
CA LYS A 292 -4.77 12.02 2.03
C LYS A 292 -3.27 11.96 1.74
N MET A 293 -2.73 10.78 1.56
CA MET A 293 -1.31 10.55 1.24
C MET A 293 -1.00 10.73 -0.26
N GLY A 294 -2.00 11.10 -1.07
CA GLY A 294 -1.85 11.28 -2.51
C GLY A 294 -1.80 9.98 -3.30
N MET A 295 -2.29 8.88 -2.69
CA MET A 295 -2.32 7.55 -3.31
C MET A 295 -3.55 7.29 -4.18
N ALA A 296 -4.56 8.16 -4.16
CA ALA A 296 -5.70 8.03 -5.08
C ALA A 296 -5.27 8.35 -6.51
N GLY A 297 -5.72 7.57 -7.47
CA GLY A 297 -5.63 7.94 -8.88
C GLY A 297 -6.41 9.26 -9.12
N ASP A 298 -5.94 10.10 -10.02
CA ASP A 298 -6.50 11.43 -10.32
C ASP A 298 -7.90 11.33 -10.98
N SER A 299 -8.88 10.79 -10.27
CA SER A 299 -10.28 10.75 -10.74
C SER A 299 -10.99 12.12 -10.63
N THR A 300 -10.33 13.16 -10.14
CA THR A 300 -10.92 14.47 -9.86
C THR A 300 -10.40 15.61 -10.74
N ARG A 301 -9.57 15.35 -11.74
CA ARG A 301 -9.19 16.34 -12.76
C ARG A 301 -10.08 16.23 -14.00
N ASN A 302 -11.38 16.47 -13.83
CA ASN A 302 -12.29 16.83 -14.93
C ASN A 302 -12.68 18.30 -14.81
#